data_d528628487aa1b7909a324cac5e70921
#
_entry.id   d528628487aa1b7909a324cac5e70921
#
_cell.length_a   1.000
_cell.length_b   1.000
_cell.length_c   1.000
_cell.angle_alpha   90.00
_cell.angle_beta   90.00
_cell.angle_gamma   90.00
#
_symmetry.space_group_name_H-M   'P 1'
#
loop_
_entity.id
_entity.type
_entity.pdbx_description
1 polymer ?
#
loop_
_entity_poly.entity_id
_entity_poly.type
_entity_poly.pdbx_seq_one_letter_code
_entity_poly.pdbx_strand_id
1 'polypeptide(L)'
;DKILVAISGGKDSLCMLHFLKEFQKKALIDFEILAVNVDQKQPGFPTEILPKLFKEWNVPYEIVEQDTYRAVAEKTLPGKSYCSLCSRLRRGTLYDSARNFGCNKIALGHHREDVLETFMMNLFFSGQLGSMTAHYQIQAEGLQVIRPLFSVYEDWIADFVQAQGWPIIACNLCGSQEYLKRREMKELLNQLQE
;
A
#
# COMPACT_ATOMS: atom_id res chain seq x y z
N ASP A 1 1.46 16.55 13.34
CA ASP A 1 1.54 15.90 12.00
C ASP A 1 0.16 15.51 11.51
N LYS A 2 -0.03 15.53 10.18
CA LYS A 2 -1.21 14.97 9.53
C LYS A 2 -0.78 13.88 8.55
N ILE A 3 -1.25 12.66 8.78
CA ILE A 3 -0.80 11.46 8.08
C ILE A 3 -1.89 11.00 7.12
N LEU A 4 -1.59 10.99 5.82
CA LEU A 4 -2.38 10.28 4.83
C LEU A 4 -2.05 8.79 4.93
N VAL A 5 -3.04 7.96 5.24
CA VAL A 5 -2.91 6.50 5.28
C VAL A 5 -3.45 5.91 3.99
N ALA A 6 -2.56 5.38 3.16
CA ALA A 6 -2.93 4.82 1.86
C ALA A 6 -3.63 3.47 2.04
N ILE A 7 -4.90 3.39 1.65
CA ILE A 7 -5.73 2.20 1.82
C ILE A 7 -6.03 1.58 0.45
N SER A 8 -5.57 0.35 0.26
CA SER A 8 -5.92 -0.45 -0.93
C SER A 8 -7.13 -1.37 -0.72
N GLY A 9 -7.53 -1.58 0.54
CA GLY A 9 -8.51 -2.58 0.95
C GLY A 9 -7.91 -3.96 1.26
N GLY A 10 -6.62 -4.16 0.99
CA GLY A 10 -5.90 -5.38 1.37
C GLY A 10 -5.56 -5.42 2.86
N LYS A 11 -5.28 -6.64 3.36
CA LYS A 11 -4.98 -6.93 4.77
C LYS A 11 -3.95 -5.97 5.39
N ASP A 12 -2.86 -5.67 4.69
CA ASP A 12 -1.74 -4.87 5.18
C ASP A 12 -2.16 -3.41 5.40
N SER A 13 -2.89 -2.84 4.47
CA SER A 13 -3.36 -1.45 4.57
C SER A 13 -4.40 -1.26 5.68
N LEU A 14 -5.29 -2.22 5.89
CA LEU A 14 -6.27 -2.18 6.98
C LEU A 14 -5.62 -2.42 8.34
N CYS A 15 -4.69 -3.36 8.42
CA CYS A 15 -3.87 -3.60 9.60
C CYS A 15 -3.09 -2.34 10.00
N MET A 16 -2.41 -1.69 9.05
CA MET A 16 -1.70 -0.44 9.27
C MET A 16 -2.60 0.67 9.80
N LEU A 17 -3.78 0.87 9.20
CA LEU A 17 -4.74 1.87 9.67
C LEU A 17 -5.19 1.60 11.10
N HIS A 18 -5.50 0.35 11.41
CA HIS A 18 -5.91 -0.05 12.76
C HIS A 18 -4.83 0.27 13.79
N PHE A 19 -3.58 -0.14 13.55
CA PHE A 19 -2.49 0.13 14.48
C PHE A 19 -2.14 1.61 14.59
N LEU A 20 -2.22 2.38 13.53
CA LEU A 20 -2.01 3.83 13.60
C LEU A 20 -3.09 4.51 14.45
N LYS A 21 -4.35 4.04 14.37
CA LYS A 21 -5.43 4.53 15.25
C LYS A 21 -5.19 4.18 16.72
N GLU A 22 -4.81 2.95 16.99
CA GLU A 22 -4.50 2.53 18.37
C GLU A 22 -3.27 3.28 18.92
N PHE A 23 -2.28 3.51 18.07
CA PHE A 23 -1.11 4.30 18.44
C PHE A 23 -1.47 5.76 18.71
N GLN A 24 -2.35 6.37 17.90
CA GLN A 24 -2.83 7.74 18.12
C GLN A 24 -3.41 7.97 19.50
N LYS A 25 -4.13 6.97 20.05
CA LYS A 25 -4.73 7.04 21.40
C LYS A 25 -3.70 7.01 22.53
N LYS A 26 -2.50 6.45 22.27
CA LYS A 26 -1.48 6.18 23.28
C LYS A 26 -0.20 7.00 23.09
N ALA A 27 -0.06 7.65 21.94
CA ALA A 27 1.13 8.42 21.61
C ALA A 27 1.26 9.67 22.50
N LEU A 28 2.51 10.01 22.83
CA LEU A 28 2.84 11.25 23.54
C LEU A 28 2.84 12.48 22.61
N ILE A 29 2.65 12.27 21.32
CA ILE A 29 2.62 13.30 20.28
C ILE A 29 1.26 13.29 19.58
N ASP A 30 0.73 14.46 19.31
CA ASP A 30 -0.51 14.60 18.58
C ASP A 30 -0.28 14.49 17.06
N PHE A 31 -1.10 13.70 16.41
CA PHE A 31 -1.18 13.62 14.97
C PHE A 31 -2.59 13.26 14.49
N GLU A 32 -2.90 13.72 13.29
CA GLU A 32 -4.17 13.42 12.62
C GLU A 32 -3.98 12.29 11.61
N ILE A 33 -5.03 11.51 11.39
CA ILE A 33 -5.09 10.45 10.40
C ILE A 33 -6.18 10.77 9.38
N LEU A 34 -5.85 10.65 8.10
CA LEU A 34 -6.79 10.67 6.99
C LEU A 34 -6.60 9.40 6.17
N ALA A 35 -7.59 8.51 6.16
CA ALA A 35 -7.58 7.33 5.30
C ALA A 35 -7.90 7.74 3.85
N VAL A 36 -7.04 7.37 2.90
CA VAL A 36 -7.26 7.69 1.49
C VAL A 36 -7.21 6.42 0.66
N ASN A 37 -8.30 6.16 -0.06
CA ASN A 37 -8.35 5.13 -1.09
C ASN A 37 -8.32 5.78 -2.46
N VAL A 38 -7.46 5.28 -3.37
CA VAL A 38 -7.48 5.67 -4.78
C VAL A 38 -8.32 4.64 -5.53
N ASP A 39 -9.55 5.03 -5.90
CA ASP A 39 -10.39 4.24 -6.78
C ASP A 39 -9.88 4.36 -8.22
N GLN A 40 -9.25 3.31 -8.70
CA GLN A 40 -8.65 3.23 -10.03
C GLN A 40 -9.66 2.86 -11.13
N LYS A 41 -10.94 2.73 -10.77
CA LYS A 41 -12.02 2.26 -11.65
C LYS A 41 -11.75 0.87 -12.22
N GLN A 42 -11.15 0.00 -11.42
CA GLN A 42 -10.96 -1.40 -11.80
C GLN A 42 -12.31 -2.13 -11.83
N PRO A 43 -12.59 -2.92 -12.89
CA PRO A 43 -13.80 -3.70 -12.96
C PRO A 43 -13.92 -4.66 -11.77
N GLY A 44 -15.10 -4.67 -11.13
CA GLY A 44 -15.37 -5.55 -9.98
C GLY A 44 -14.83 -5.07 -8.63
N PHE A 45 -14.27 -3.86 -8.55
CA PHE A 45 -13.86 -3.29 -7.26
C PHE A 45 -15.10 -2.93 -6.41
N PRO A 46 -15.24 -3.47 -5.19
CA PRO A 46 -16.40 -3.24 -4.33
C PRO A 46 -16.30 -1.88 -3.64
N THR A 47 -16.85 -0.84 -4.25
CA THR A 47 -16.70 0.57 -3.84
C THR A 47 -17.34 0.90 -2.49
N GLU A 48 -18.32 0.11 -2.04
CA GLU A 48 -19.08 0.33 -0.81
C GLU A 48 -18.39 -0.21 0.46
N ILE A 49 -17.47 -1.16 0.34
CA ILE A 49 -16.86 -1.83 1.50
C ILE A 49 -16.04 -0.85 2.34
N LEU A 50 -15.13 -0.12 1.71
CA LEU A 50 -14.23 0.78 2.43
C LEU A 50 -14.95 1.95 3.12
N PRO A 51 -15.89 2.67 2.45
CA PRO A 51 -16.66 3.73 3.12
C PRO A 51 -17.44 3.24 4.34
N LYS A 52 -18.03 2.03 4.25
CA LYS A 52 -18.74 1.41 5.39
C LYS A 52 -17.79 1.16 6.55
N LEU A 53 -16.64 0.54 6.27
CA LEU A 53 -15.63 0.22 7.26
C LEU A 53 -15.05 1.48 7.94
N PHE A 54 -14.75 2.53 7.17
CA PHE A 54 -14.22 3.79 7.72
C PHE A 54 -15.23 4.49 8.64
N LYS A 55 -16.53 4.46 8.28
CA LYS A 55 -17.60 4.97 9.16
C LYS A 55 -17.71 4.18 10.45
N GLU A 56 -17.70 2.84 10.36
CA GLU A 56 -17.73 1.95 11.52
C GLU A 56 -16.52 2.21 12.44
N TRP A 57 -15.35 2.39 11.86
CA TRP A 57 -14.13 2.68 12.62
C TRP A 57 -14.01 4.14 13.08
N ASN A 58 -14.94 4.99 12.71
CA ASN A 58 -14.90 6.44 12.98
C ASN A 58 -13.55 7.06 12.56
N VAL A 59 -13.18 6.85 11.28
CA VAL A 59 -11.96 7.38 10.65
C VAL A 59 -12.33 8.39 9.60
N PRO A 60 -11.74 9.60 9.62
CA PRO A 60 -11.81 10.53 8.49
C PRO A 60 -11.27 9.87 7.22
N TYR A 61 -11.98 9.95 6.11
CA TYR A 61 -11.56 9.31 4.88
C TYR A 61 -11.93 10.09 3.62
N GLU A 62 -11.18 9.84 2.56
CA GLU A 62 -11.46 10.31 1.21
C GLU A 62 -11.31 9.17 0.20
N ILE A 63 -12.20 9.13 -0.78
CA ILE A 63 -12.10 8.25 -1.94
C ILE A 63 -11.75 9.12 -3.14
N VAL A 64 -10.51 8.99 -3.61
CA VAL A 64 -10.01 9.75 -4.76
C VAL A 64 -10.22 8.93 -6.02
N GLU A 65 -11.14 9.37 -6.86
CA GLU A 65 -11.41 8.72 -8.14
C GLU A 65 -10.37 9.13 -9.18
N GLN A 66 -9.69 8.16 -9.75
CA GLN A 66 -8.78 8.39 -10.86
C GLN A 66 -8.72 7.17 -11.77
N ASP A 67 -9.21 7.30 -12.98
CA ASP A 67 -9.24 6.21 -13.97
C ASP A 67 -7.82 5.87 -14.47
N THR A 68 -7.00 5.34 -13.55
CA THR A 68 -5.66 4.86 -13.86
C THR A 68 -5.71 3.51 -14.57
N TYR A 69 -6.77 2.73 -14.36
CA TYR A 69 -6.92 1.42 -15.01
C TYR A 69 -6.99 1.58 -16.52
N ARG A 70 -7.84 2.46 -17.02
CA ARG A 70 -7.95 2.75 -18.45
C ARG A 70 -6.64 3.29 -19.03
N ALA A 71 -6.02 4.26 -18.34
CA ALA A 71 -4.75 4.84 -18.78
C ALA A 71 -3.62 3.80 -18.87
N VAL A 72 -3.61 2.81 -17.98
CA VAL A 72 -2.64 1.71 -17.98
C VAL A 72 -2.98 0.71 -19.08
N ALA A 73 -4.25 0.34 -19.25
CA ALA A 73 -4.69 -0.60 -20.28
C ALA A 73 -4.37 -0.09 -21.70
N GLU A 74 -4.55 1.21 -21.94
CA GLU A 74 -4.27 1.84 -23.25
C GLU A 74 -2.75 1.99 -23.56
N LYS A 75 -1.92 2.17 -22.52
CA LYS A 75 -0.47 2.45 -22.69
C LYS A 75 0.42 1.24 -22.56
N THR A 76 -0.10 0.10 -22.11
CA THR A 76 0.71 -1.09 -21.90
C THR A 76 0.70 -1.97 -23.15
N LEU A 77 1.90 -2.22 -23.69
CA LEU A 77 2.08 -3.10 -24.85
C LEU A 77 1.75 -4.55 -24.49
N PRO A 78 1.22 -5.35 -25.42
CA PRO A 78 0.98 -6.79 -25.21
C PRO A 78 2.22 -7.49 -24.65
N GLY A 79 2.05 -8.26 -23.56
CA GLY A 79 3.14 -9.02 -22.91
C GLY A 79 3.98 -8.22 -21.91
N LYS A 80 3.69 -6.92 -21.68
CA LYS A 80 4.33 -6.15 -20.61
C LYS A 80 3.43 -6.03 -19.38
N SER A 81 4.06 -5.93 -18.20
CA SER A 81 3.37 -5.79 -16.92
C SER A 81 2.70 -4.41 -16.77
N TYR A 82 1.46 -4.43 -16.30
CA TYR A 82 0.70 -3.23 -15.94
C TYR A 82 1.19 -2.58 -14.63
N CYS A 83 1.87 -3.34 -13.77
CA CYS A 83 2.08 -2.96 -12.37
C CYS A 83 3.02 -1.77 -12.17
N SER A 84 4.08 -1.64 -12.97
CA SER A 84 5.04 -0.54 -12.81
C SER A 84 4.42 0.83 -13.15
N LEU A 85 3.64 0.91 -14.23
CA LEU A 85 2.93 2.13 -14.61
C LEU A 85 1.78 2.43 -13.62
N CYS A 86 1.00 1.41 -13.28
CA CYS A 86 -0.09 1.51 -12.32
C CYS A 86 0.40 2.01 -10.95
N SER A 87 1.49 1.41 -10.42
CA SER A 87 2.04 1.83 -9.13
C SER A 87 2.62 3.24 -9.16
N ARG A 88 3.20 3.67 -10.29
CA ARG A 88 3.68 5.04 -10.47
C ARG A 88 2.54 6.05 -10.49
N LEU A 89 1.49 5.79 -11.26
CA LEU A 89 0.31 6.66 -11.32
C LEU A 89 -0.38 6.76 -9.96
N ARG A 90 -0.63 5.62 -9.31
CA ARG A 90 -1.23 5.59 -7.97
C ARG A 90 -0.41 6.37 -6.95
N ARG A 91 0.92 6.25 -7.01
CA ARG A 91 1.82 7.00 -6.12
C ARG A 91 1.72 8.50 -6.36
N GLY A 92 1.71 8.94 -7.62
CA GLY A 92 1.47 10.35 -7.98
C GLY A 92 0.17 10.87 -7.39
N THR A 93 -0.92 10.13 -7.57
CA THR A 93 -2.23 10.49 -6.99
C THR A 93 -2.18 10.62 -5.47
N LEU A 94 -1.49 9.71 -4.77
CA LEU A 94 -1.35 9.80 -3.31
C LEU A 94 -0.55 11.03 -2.89
N TYR A 95 0.48 11.43 -3.64
CA TYR A 95 1.26 12.64 -3.36
C TYR A 95 0.43 13.90 -3.58
N ASP A 96 -0.30 13.97 -4.69
CA ASP A 96 -1.24 15.06 -4.96
C ASP A 96 -2.32 15.15 -3.87
N SER A 97 -2.89 14.03 -3.48
CA SER A 97 -3.88 13.96 -2.42
C SER A 97 -3.32 14.43 -1.08
N ALA A 98 -2.10 14.04 -0.72
CA ALA A 98 -1.47 14.48 0.52
C ALA A 98 -1.31 16.00 0.55
N ARG A 99 -0.89 16.61 -0.55
CA ARG A 99 -0.81 18.08 -0.66
C ARG A 99 -2.18 18.74 -0.54
N ASN A 100 -3.15 18.25 -1.29
CA ASN A 100 -4.48 18.83 -1.35
C ASN A 100 -5.21 18.77 0.01
N PHE A 101 -4.97 17.72 0.78
CA PHE A 101 -5.56 17.55 2.11
C PHE A 101 -4.68 18.09 3.26
N GLY A 102 -3.55 18.71 2.94
CA GLY A 102 -2.64 19.29 3.94
C GLY A 102 -1.94 18.25 4.81
N CYS A 103 -1.71 17.04 4.28
CA CYS A 103 -0.95 16.00 4.96
C CYS A 103 0.55 16.21 4.71
N ASN A 104 1.38 16.03 5.75
CA ASN A 104 2.83 16.11 5.63
C ASN A 104 3.52 14.74 5.64
N LYS A 105 2.76 13.67 5.90
CA LYS A 105 3.23 12.29 5.85
C LYS A 105 2.27 11.40 5.06
N ILE A 106 2.84 10.37 4.42
CA ILE A 106 2.09 9.31 3.73
C ILE A 106 2.53 7.97 4.31
N ALA A 107 1.59 7.23 4.89
CA ALA A 107 1.82 5.89 5.41
C ALA A 107 1.46 4.84 4.35
N LEU A 108 2.38 3.92 4.08
CA LEU A 108 2.23 2.80 3.14
C LEU A 108 2.33 1.47 3.89
N GLY A 109 1.42 0.54 3.61
CA GLY A 109 1.30 -0.76 4.28
C GLY A 109 2.30 -1.83 3.81
N HIS A 110 3.53 -1.46 3.47
CA HIS A 110 4.57 -2.44 3.15
C HIS A 110 5.10 -3.08 4.43
N HIS A 111 5.23 -4.41 4.40
CA HIS A 111 5.71 -5.23 5.50
C HIS A 111 7.11 -5.81 5.22
N ARG A 112 7.64 -6.61 6.14
CA ARG A 112 8.99 -7.16 6.09
C ARG A 112 9.26 -7.95 4.80
N GLU A 113 8.35 -8.83 4.41
CA GLU A 113 8.51 -9.68 3.22
C GLU A 113 8.54 -8.83 1.94
N ASP A 114 7.75 -7.76 1.83
CA ASP A 114 7.84 -6.80 0.71
C ASP A 114 9.25 -6.22 0.55
N VAL A 115 9.90 -5.93 1.68
CA VAL A 115 11.27 -5.38 1.71
C VAL A 115 12.28 -6.42 1.23
N LEU A 116 12.15 -7.67 1.71
CA LEU A 116 13.02 -8.78 1.31
C LEU A 116 12.83 -9.15 -0.16
N GLU A 117 11.58 -9.30 -0.60
CA GLU A 117 11.25 -9.56 -2.02
C GLU A 117 11.81 -8.46 -2.93
N THR A 118 11.67 -7.19 -2.54
CA THR A 118 12.22 -6.07 -3.31
C THR A 118 13.74 -6.10 -3.35
N PHE A 119 14.40 -6.46 -2.26
CA PHE A 119 15.85 -6.65 -2.23
C PHE A 119 16.28 -7.76 -3.18
N MET A 120 15.64 -8.93 -3.14
CA MET A 120 15.94 -10.06 -4.01
C MET A 120 15.68 -9.73 -5.48
N MET A 121 14.57 -9.05 -5.78
CA MET A 121 14.27 -8.59 -7.15
C MET A 121 15.35 -7.62 -7.67
N ASN A 122 15.78 -6.67 -6.86
CA ASN A 122 16.85 -5.74 -7.24
C ASN A 122 18.17 -6.46 -7.46
N LEU A 123 18.52 -7.38 -6.58
CA LEU A 123 19.75 -8.18 -6.68
C LEU A 123 19.76 -9.03 -7.95
N PHE A 124 18.73 -9.83 -8.19
CA PHE A 124 18.72 -10.80 -9.29
C PHE A 124 18.39 -10.19 -10.66
N PHE A 125 17.53 -9.18 -10.72
CA PHE A 125 17.08 -8.65 -12.00
C PHE A 125 17.68 -7.29 -12.39
N SER A 126 18.30 -6.58 -11.42
CA SER A 126 18.90 -5.25 -11.68
C SER A 126 20.35 -5.16 -11.26
N GLY A 127 20.92 -6.19 -10.60
CA GLY A 127 22.29 -6.18 -10.09
C GLY A 127 22.53 -5.10 -9.02
N GLN A 128 21.49 -4.70 -8.29
CA GLN A 128 21.57 -3.62 -7.32
C GLN A 128 21.38 -4.15 -5.89
N LEU A 129 22.29 -3.78 -4.98
CA LEU A 129 22.16 -4.01 -3.54
C LEU A 129 21.32 -2.88 -2.93
N GLY A 130 20.01 -3.02 -2.99
CA GLY A 130 19.09 -2.01 -2.47
C GLY A 130 17.69 -2.54 -2.27
N SER A 131 16.95 -1.94 -1.34
CA SER A 131 15.56 -2.26 -1.08
C SER A 131 14.78 -1.00 -0.70
N MET A 132 13.53 -1.18 -0.25
CA MET A 132 12.73 -0.12 0.33
C MET A 132 13.34 0.34 1.66
N THR A 133 13.17 1.61 1.98
CA THR A 133 13.52 2.18 3.30
C THR A 133 12.27 2.31 4.17
N ALA A 134 12.43 2.25 5.49
CA ALA A 134 11.32 2.44 6.42
C ALA A 134 10.68 3.82 6.29
N HIS A 135 11.49 4.83 6.00
CA HIS A 135 11.03 6.18 5.68
C HIS A 135 11.95 6.85 4.67
N TYR A 136 11.41 7.82 3.93
CA TYR A 136 12.18 8.74 3.08
C TYR A 136 11.43 10.05 2.90
N GLN A 137 12.19 11.10 2.58
CA GLN A 137 11.64 12.42 2.31
C GLN A 137 11.60 12.69 0.82
N ILE A 138 10.48 13.23 0.34
CA ILE A 138 10.33 13.75 -1.01
C ILE A 138 10.71 15.22 -0.97
N GLN A 139 11.98 15.53 -1.26
CA GLN A 139 12.56 16.87 -1.06
C GLN A 139 11.80 17.97 -1.83
N ALA A 140 11.38 17.68 -3.07
CA ALA A 140 10.66 18.64 -3.90
C ALA A 140 9.26 19.00 -3.35
N GLU A 141 8.71 18.22 -2.44
CA GLU A 141 7.32 18.32 -2.02
C GLU A 141 7.14 18.52 -0.50
N GLY A 142 8.23 18.45 0.28
CA GLY A 142 8.15 18.53 1.74
C GLY A 142 7.42 17.36 2.41
N LEU A 143 7.07 16.34 1.63
CA LEU A 143 6.35 15.15 2.10
C LEU A 143 7.31 14.08 2.62
N GLN A 144 6.88 13.35 3.63
CA GLN A 144 7.57 12.17 4.13
C GLN A 144 6.75 10.90 3.85
N VAL A 145 7.39 9.87 3.35
CA VAL A 145 6.78 8.54 3.22
C VAL A 145 7.28 7.67 4.36
N ILE A 146 6.36 7.03 5.08
CA ILE A 146 6.63 6.12 6.19
C ILE A 146 6.02 4.74 5.92
N ARG A 147 6.64 3.69 6.48
CA ARG A 147 6.18 2.31 6.40
C ARG A 147 6.08 1.73 7.81
N PRO A 148 4.96 1.93 8.50
CA PRO A 148 4.81 1.50 9.90
C PRO A 148 4.98 -0.01 10.11
N LEU A 149 4.66 -0.82 9.09
CA LEU A 149 4.76 -2.28 9.13
C LEU A 149 6.09 -2.84 8.62
N PHE A 150 7.10 -1.99 8.36
CA PHE A 150 8.37 -2.33 7.71
C PHE A 150 9.08 -3.57 8.28
N SER A 151 9.01 -3.77 9.59
CA SER A 151 9.65 -4.90 10.30
C SER A 151 8.66 -5.97 10.76
N VAL A 152 7.38 -5.84 10.40
CA VAL A 152 6.32 -6.78 10.82
C VAL A 152 6.25 -7.93 9.83
N TYR A 153 6.14 -9.14 10.33
CA TYR A 153 5.96 -10.35 9.51
C TYR A 153 4.59 -10.39 8.85
N GLU A 154 4.54 -10.81 7.59
CA GLU A 154 3.30 -10.93 6.82
C GLU A 154 2.30 -11.88 7.49
N ASP A 155 2.79 -13.00 8.03
CA ASP A 155 1.95 -14.01 8.70
C ASP A 155 1.25 -13.43 9.93
N TRP A 156 1.95 -12.61 10.72
CA TRP A 156 1.34 -11.95 11.88
C TRP A 156 0.23 -10.99 11.46
N ILE A 157 0.40 -10.29 10.35
CA ILE A 157 -0.63 -9.43 9.79
C ILE A 157 -1.82 -10.27 9.32
N ALA A 158 -1.57 -11.39 8.63
CA ALA A 158 -2.60 -12.27 8.12
C ALA A 158 -3.44 -12.88 9.26
N ASP A 159 -2.77 -13.44 10.26
CA ASP A 159 -3.42 -14.05 11.44
C ASP A 159 -4.25 -13.01 12.20
N PHE A 160 -3.68 -11.83 12.42
CA PHE A 160 -4.39 -10.76 13.12
C PHE A 160 -5.65 -10.33 12.37
N VAL A 161 -5.54 -10.07 11.06
CA VAL A 161 -6.66 -9.61 10.23
C VAL A 161 -7.74 -10.68 10.11
N GLN A 162 -7.35 -11.96 10.01
CA GLN A 162 -8.26 -13.09 10.01
C GLN A 162 -9.03 -13.18 11.33
N ALA A 163 -8.34 -13.05 12.47
CA ALA A 163 -8.96 -13.05 13.79
C ALA A 163 -9.96 -11.89 13.98
N GLN A 164 -9.76 -10.76 13.31
CA GLN A 164 -10.68 -9.62 13.35
C GLN A 164 -11.89 -9.77 12.42
N GLY A 165 -11.86 -10.70 11.44
CA GLY A 165 -12.94 -10.91 10.49
C GLY A 165 -13.20 -9.71 9.55
N TRP A 166 -12.18 -8.90 9.26
CA TRP A 166 -12.36 -7.72 8.42
C TRP A 166 -12.60 -8.08 6.94
N PRO A 167 -13.43 -7.28 6.24
CA PRO A 167 -13.68 -7.49 4.81
C PRO A 167 -12.45 -7.09 4.00
N ILE A 168 -11.72 -8.08 3.48
CA ILE A 168 -10.51 -7.87 2.67
C ILE A 168 -10.88 -7.82 1.19
N ILE A 169 -10.41 -6.80 0.50
CA ILE A 169 -10.52 -6.67 -0.96
C ILE A 169 -9.25 -7.28 -1.56
N ALA A 170 -9.43 -8.35 -2.34
CA ALA A 170 -8.31 -9.01 -3.00
C ALA A 170 -7.70 -8.14 -4.12
N CYS A 171 -6.37 -8.05 -4.16
CA CYS A 171 -5.63 -7.25 -5.16
C CYS A 171 -5.31 -8.05 -6.44
N ASN A 172 -6.21 -8.90 -6.92
CA ASN A 172 -5.99 -9.74 -8.12
C ASN A 172 -6.86 -9.37 -9.33
N LEU A 173 -7.50 -8.22 -9.29
CA LEU A 173 -8.47 -7.79 -10.30
C LEU A 173 -7.85 -7.48 -11.67
N CYS A 174 -6.55 -7.20 -11.75
CA CYS A 174 -5.89 -6.79 -12.99
C CYS A 174 -5.17 -7.93 -13.76
N GLY A 175 -5.03 -9.15 -13.20
CA GLY A 175 -4.45 -10.31 -13.89
C GLY A 175 -3.00 -10.16 -14.36
N SER A 176 -2.21 -9.28 -13.75
CA SER A 176 -0.89 -8.87 -14.25
C SER A 176 0.22 -9.88 -13.96
N GLN A 177 1.15 -10.03 -14.93
CA GLN A 177 2.25 -11.01 -14.91
C GLN A 177 3.44 -10.65 -13.98
N GLU A 178 3.51 -9.42 -13.46
CA GLU A 178 4.60 -9.02 -12.54
C GLU A 178 4.55 -9.78 -11.21
N TYR A 179 3.38 -10.32 -10.90
CA TYR A 179 3.20 -11.27 -9.82
C TYR A 179 4.06 -12.53 -9.94
N LEU A 180 4.44 -12.97 -11.13
CA LEU A 180 5.25 -14.19 -11.29
C LEU A 180 6.64 -14.02 -10.67
N LYS A 181 7.38 -12.96 -11.00
CA LYS A 181 8.74 -12.74 -10.45
C LYS A 181 8.73 -12.50 -8.94
N ARG A 182 7.77 -11.73 -8.46
CA ARG A 182 7.62 -11.50 -7.03
C ARG A 182 7.24 -12.79 -6.30
N ARG A 183 6.37 -13.59 -6.89
CA ARG A 183 5.98 -14.89 -6.36
C ARG A 183 7.15 -15.87 -6.33
N GLU A 184 7.97 -15.92 -7.38
CA GLU A 184 9.21 -16.72 -7.42
C GLU A 184 10.17 -16.32 -6.29
N MET A 185 10.33 -15.01 -6.05
CA MET A 185 11.17 -14.52 -4.94
C MET A 185 10.59 -14.89 -3.58
N LYS A 186 9.27 -14.81 -3.41
CA LYS A 186 8.58 -15.24 -2.19
C LYS A 186 8.77 -16.74 -1.94
N GLU A 187 8.59 -17.57 -2.96
CA GLU A 187 8.81 -19.02 -2.89
C GLU A 187 10.27 -19.34 -2.52
N LEU A 188 11.24 -18.64 -3.13
CA LEU A 188 12.66 -18.79 -2.79
C LEU A 188 12.96 -18.39 -1.35
N LEU A 189 12.42 -17.27 -0.88
CA LEU A 189 12.60 -16.81 0.49
C LEU A 189 12.03 -17.80 1.51
N ASN A 190 10.86 -18.39 1.23
CA ASN A 190 10.27 -19.41 2.08
C ASN A 190 11.18 -20.65 2.19
N GLN A 191 11.74 -21.12 1.06
CA GLN A 191 12.68 -22.26 1.05
C GLN A 191 13.98 -21.98 1.82
N LEU A 192 14.40 -20.72 1.92
CA LEU A 192 15.61 -20.34 2.67
C LEU A 192 15.35 -20.16 4.18
N GLN A 193 14.10 -20.16 4.61
CA GLN A 193 13.71 -20.04 6.02
C GLN A 193 13.46 -21.40 6.69
N GLU A 194 13.32 -22.48 5.90
CA GLU A 194 13.27 -23.87 6.36
C GLU A 194 14.68 -24.39 6.67
#